data_7661cfe131eb8eafdcfbeca177c85d45
#
_entry.id   7661cfe131eb8eafdcfbeca177c85d45
#
_cell.length_a   1.000
_cell.length_b   1.000
_cell.length_c   1.000
_cell.angle_alpha   90.00
_cell.angle_beta   90.00
_cell.angle_gamma   90.00
#
_symmetry.space_group_name_H-M   'P 1'
#
loop_
_entity.id
_entity.type
_entity.pdbx_description
1 polymer ?
#
loop_
_entity_poly.entity_id
_entity_poly.type
_entity_poly.pdbx_seq_one_letter_code
_entity_poly.pdbx_strand_id
1 'polypeptide(L)'
;MHLRELPANVCASPDVILGDGVRFGPFVNLYGCSVGDASQIGAFVEVQRDVHIGKRCKISSHSFVCSGVTIEDEVFIGHGVMFINDRHPRATNADGSSKKPDDWVLERTYVRHGASVGSGAIIMCGVEIGAGAMVAAGALVTTDVPARATVMGMPARIYSSCRPA
;
A
#
# COMPACT_ATOMS: atom_id res chain seq x y z
N MET A 1 8.66 -16.32 -10.29
CA MET A 1 9.65 -16.76 -9.28
C MET A 1 8.98 -17.78 -8.36
N HIS A 2 9.59 -18.93 -8.11
CA HIS A 2 9.03 -19.91 -7.18
C HIS A 2 9.32 -19.49 -5.73
N LEU A 3 8.34 -19.63 -4.83
CA LEU A 3 8.48 -19.30 -3.39
C LEU A 3 9.68 -20.01 -2.72
N ARG A 4 10.17 -21.10 -3.29
CA ARG A 4 11.35 -21.84 -2.80
C ARG A 4 12.68 -21.10 -3.00
N GLU A 5 12.69 -20.02 -3.78
CA GLU A 5 13.90 -19.23 -4.11
C GLU A 5 13.96 -17.91 -3.34
N LEU A 6 13.04 -17.71 -2.39
CA LEU A 6 13.03 -16.50 -1.58
C LEU A 6 14.23 -16.46 -0.61
N PRO A 7 14.79 -15.27 -0.31
CA PRO A 7 15.80 -15.13 0.74
C PRO A 7 15.29 -15.68 2.08
N ALA A 8 16.18 -16.27 2.87
CA ALA A 8 15.83 -16.94 4.14
C ALA A 8 15.10 -16.05 5.17
N ASN A 9 15.23 -14.74 5.04
CA ASN A 9 14.60 -13.74 5.90
C ASN A 9 13.39 -13.04 5.26
N VAL A 10 12.80 -13.63 4.22
CA VAL A 10 11.54 -13.23 3.62
C VAL A 10 10.49 -14.30 3.91
N CYS A 11 9.40 -13.91 4.57
CA CYS A 11 8.28 -14.79 4.83
C CYS A 11 7.20 -14.55 3.77
N ALA A 12 6.78 -15.61 3.09
CA ALA A 12 5.66 -15.57 2.15
C ALA A 12 4.78 -16.80 2.34
N SER A 13 3.46 -16.59 2.43
CA SER A 13 2.50 -17.70 2.45
C SER A 13 2.41 -18.37 1.07
N PRO A 14 1.98 -19.65 0.99
CA PRO A 14 1.95 -20.39 -0.26
C PRO A 14 1.06 -19.81 -1.38
N ASP A 15 0.12 -18.97 -1.03
CA ASP A 15 -0.85 -18.30 -1.91
C ASP A 15 -0.35 -16.96 -2.49
N VAL A 16 0.88 -16.55 -2.16
CA VAL A 16 1.50 -15.34 -2.74
C VAL A 16 1.90 -15.58 -4.19
N ILE A 17 1.53 -14.63 -5.06
CA ILE A 17 1.88 -14.66 -6.48
C ILE A 17 2.98 -13.61 -6.75
N LEU A 18 4.11 -14.06 -7.27
CA LEU A 18 5.25 -13.20 -7.59
C LEU A 18 5.55 -13.22 -9.07
N GLY A 19 5.65 -12.03 -9.65
CA GLY A 19 6.15 -11.84 -11.02
C GLY A 19 7.67 -12.06 -11.14
N ASP A 20 8.16 -11.95 -12.35
CA ASP A 20 9.58 -12.12 -12.65
C ASP A 20 10.42 -10.92 -12.18
N GLY A 21 11.60 -11.22 -11.64
CA GLY A 21 12.55 -10.18 -11.24
C GLY A 21 12.14 -9.33 -10.03
N VAL A 22 11.17 -9.79 -9.22
CA VAL A 22 10.83 -9.13 -7.95
C VAL A 22 12.01 -9.20 -7.00
N ARG A 23 12.35 -8.08 -6.36
CA ARG A 23 13.47 -7.97 -5.42
C ARG A 23 12.99 -7.63 -4.03
N PHE A 24 13.61 -8.24 -3.02
CA PHE A 24 13.24 -8.08 -1.62
C PHE A 24 14.39 -7.55 -0.79
N GLY A 25 14.08 -6.63 0.13
CA GLY A 25 14.88 -6.38 1.30
C GLY A 25 14.66 -7.47 2.37
N PRO A 26 15.44 -7.46 3.45
CA PRO A 26 15.27 -8.42 4.54
C PRO A 26 13.99 -8.18 5.36
N PHE A 27 13.50 -9.24 6.02
CA PHE A 27 12.38 -9.20 6.97
C PHE A 27 11.07 -8.71 6.36
N VAL A 28 10.81 -9.10 5.11
CA VAL A 28 9.54 -8.86 4.42
C VAL A 28 8.54 -9.96 4.80
N ASN A 29 7.28 -9.58 5.00
CA ASN A 29 6.18 -10.49 5.28
C ASN A 29 5.07 -10.33 4.24
N LEU A 30 4.76 -11.40 3.50
CA LEU A 30 3.75 -11.42 2.45
C LEU A 30 2.74 -12.53 2.68
N TYR A 31 1.47 -12.26 2.54
CA TYR A 31 0.45 -13.32 2.56
C TYR A 31 -0.78 -12.94 1.73
N GLY A 32 -1.24 -13.89 0.91
CA GLY A 32 -2.44 -13.77 0.07
C GLY A 32 -2.44 -12.58 -0.87
N CYS A 33 -1.27 -12.13 -1.34
CA CYS A 33 -1.10 -10.96 -2.19
C CYS A 33 -0.45 -11.31 -3.53
N SER A 34 -0.44 -10.37 -4.46
CA SER A 34 0.31 -10.46 -5.71
C SER A 34 1.24 -9.28 -5.90
N VAL A 35 2.44 -9.56 -6.44
CA VAL A 35 3.47 -8.55 -6.75
C VAL A 35 3.93 -8.75 -8.20
N GLY A 36 3.75 -7.74 -9.02
CA GLY A 36 4.10 -7.74 -10.45
C GLY A 36 5.59 -7.63 -10.73
N ASP A 37 5.94 -7.90 -11.99
CA ASP A 37 7.31 -8.02 -12.48
C ASP A 37 8.18 -6.81 -12.15
N ALA A 38 9.46 -7.07 -11.87
CA ALA A 38 10.51 -6.08 -11.61
C ALA A 38 10.23 -5.11 -10.44
N SER A 39 9.22 -5.39 -9.60
CA SER A 39 8.93 -4.59 -8.43
C SER A 39 9.92 -4.83 -7.29
N GLN A 40 10.08 -3.84 -6.42
CA GLN A 40 11.02 -3.85 -5.31
C GLN A 40 10.26 -3.68 -4.00
N ILE A 41 10.45 -4.60 -3.07
CA ILE A 41 9.87 -4.56 -1.74
C ILE A 41 10.98 -4.35 -0.73
N GLY A 42 10.95 -3.22 -0.03
CA GLY A 42 11.95 -2.81 0.95
C GLY A 42 11.93 -3.66 2.23
N ALA A 43 12.94 -3.49 3.06
CA ALA A 43 13.04 -4.20 4.33
C ALA A 43 11.88 -3.87 5.28
N PHE A 44 11.44 -4.84 6.08
CA PHE A 44 10.38 -4.69 7.09
C PHE A 44 9.03 -4.24 6.51
N VAL A 45 8.77 -4.54 5.23
CA VAL A 45 7.47 -4.31 4.62
C VAL A 45 6.55 -5.49 4.93
N GLU A 46 5.31 -5.19 5.30
CA GLU A 46 4.24 -6.17 5.37
C GLU A 46 3.19 -5.88 4.29
N VAL A 47 2.81 -6.93 3.55
CA VAL A 47 1.74 -6.87 2.54
C VAL A 47 0.71 -7.95 2.83
N GLN A 48 -0.50 -7.52 3.09
CA GLN A 48 -1.59 -8.41 3.51
C GLN A 48 -2.32 -9.04 2.32
N ARG A 49 -3.23 -9.98 2.66
CA ARG A 49 -4.09 -10.66 1.68
C ARG A 49 -4.94 -9.66 0.88
N ASP A 50 -5.33 -10.07 -0.32
CA ASP A 50 -6.17 -9.24 -1.20
C ASP A 50 -5.52 -7.87 -1.56
N VAL A 51 -4.17 -7.84 -1.55
CA VAL A 51 -3.38 -6.73 -2.08
C VAL A 51 -2.85 -7.09 -3.45
N HIS A 52 -2.96 -6.15 -4.37
CA HIS A 52 -2.33 -6.24 -5.67
C HIS A 52 -1.29 -5.13 -5.84
N ILE A 53 -0.04 -5.49 -6.10
CA ILE A 53 1.04 -4.57 -6.46
C ILE A 53 1.41 -4.84 -7.91
N GLY A 54 1.32 -3.84 -8.75
CA GLY A 54 1.64 -3.88 -10.18
C GLY A 54 3.12 -4.07 -10.47
N LYS A 55 3.51 -3.82 -11.71
CA LYS A 55 4.87 -3.98 -12.21
C LYS A 55 5.72 -2.73 -11.95
N ARG A 56 7.04 -2.93 -11.82
CA ARG A 56 8.02 -1.85 -11.68
C ARG A 56 7.72 -0.88 -10.53
N CYS A 57 6.99 -1.36 -9.51
CA CYS A 57 6.72 -0.61 -8.30
C CYS A 57 7.93 -0.60 -7.36
N LYS A 58 8.02 0.44 -6.54
CA LYS A 58 8.98 0.51 -5.44
C LYS A 58 8.25 0.77 -4.13
N ILE A 59 8.19 -0.24 -3.27
CA ILE A 59 7.66 -0.13 -1.92
C ILE A 59 8.85 -0.03 -0.97
N SER A 60 9.03 1.14 -0.35
CA SER A 60 10.18 1.38 0.53
C SER A 60 9.97 0.78 1.92
N SER A 61 11.06 0.67 2.69
CA SER A 61 11.10 -0.04 3.96
C SER A 61 10.09 0.49 4.99
N HIS A 62 9.66 -0.41 5.90
CA HIS A 62 8.74 -0.14 7.00
C HIS A 62 7.34 0.28 6.57
N SER A 63 6.96 0.08 5.31
CA SER A 63 5.61 0.37 4.85
C SER A 63 4.68 -0.81 5.15
N PHE A 64 3.45 -0.50 5.50
CA PHE A 64 2.39 -1.47 5.74
C PHE A 64 1.29 -1.31 4.70
N VAL A 65 1.03 -2.38 3.95
CA VAL A 65 -0.01 -2.41 2.91
C VAL A 65 -1.09 -3.39 3.35
N CYS A 66 -2.16 -2.84 3.89
CA CYS A 66 -3.28 -3.63 4.43
C CYS A 66 -4.15 -4.22 3.33
N SER A 67 -4.99 -5.19 3.71
CA SER A 67 -5.93 -5.86 2.81
C SER A 67 -6.80 -4.88 2.04
N GLY A 68 -7.07 -5.18 0.77
CA GLY A 68 -7.95 -4.40 -0.12
C GLY A 68 -7.27 -3.23 -0.82
N VAL A 69 -5.94 -3.09 -0.73
CA VAL A 69 -5.18 -2.06 -1.45
C VAL A 69 -4.77 -2.58 -2.83
N THR A 70 -5.01 -1.77 -3.86
CA THR A 70 -4.49 -1.99 -5.21
C THR A 70 -3.49 -0.89 -5.54
N ILE A 71 -2.26 -1.27 -5.86
CA ILE A 71 -1.19 -0.40 -6.32
C ILE A 71 -0.92 -0.76 -7.78
N GLU A 72 -1.20 0.15 -8.71
CA GLU A 72 -0.97 -0.07 -10.14
C GLU A 72 0.53 0.00 -10.49
N ASP A 73 0.85 -0.12 -11.79
CA ASP A 73 2.22 -0.14 -12.27
C ASP A 73 2.98 1.17 -12.00
N GLU A 74 4.31 1.08 -11.84
CA GLU A 74 5.25 2.21 -11.75
C GLU A 74 5.02 3.15 -10.55
N VAL A 75 4.32 2.67 -9.53
CA VAL A 75 4.06 3.45 -8.31
C VAL A 75 5.26 3.44 -7.38
N PHE A 76 5.52 4.60 -6.78
CA PHE A 76 6.48 4.77 -5.70
C PHE A 76 5.78 4.92 -4.35
N ILE A 77 6.11 4.06 -3.39
CA ILE A 77 5.69 4.16 -1.99
C ILE A 77 6.93 4.41 -1.13
N GLY A 78 6.95 5.55 -0.45
CA GLY A 78 8.02 5.99 0.43
C GLY A 78 8.17 5.13 1.69
N HIS A 79 9.16 5.45 2.52
CA HIS A 79 9.40 4.72 3.77
C HIS A 79 8.30 4.95 4.79
N GLY A 80 7.91 3.90 5.52
CA GLY A 80 6.95 4.02 6.62
C GLY A 80 5.56 4.52 6.21
N VAL A 81 5.15 4.30 4.98
CA VAL A 81 3.79 4.61 4.54
C VAL A 81 2.82 3.60 5.17
N MET A 82 1.71 4.10 5.70
CA MET A 82 0.70 3.31 6.37
C MET A 82 -0.63 3.39 5.61
N PHE A 83 -1.10 2.25 5.11
CA PHE A 83 -2.46 2.14 4.58
C PHE A 83 -3.42 1.67 5.66
N ILE A 84 -4.62 2.23 5.68
CA ILE A 84 -5.69 1.93 6.63
C ILE A 84 -6.84 1.30 5.85
N ASN A 85 -7.49 0.28 6.39
CA ASN A 85 -8.63 -0.40 5.74
C ASN A 85 -9.89 -0.49 6.59
N ASP A 86 -9.83 -0.05 7.85
CA ASP A 86 -10.99 0.07 8.74
C ASP A 86 -11.09 1.50 9.27
N ARG A 87 -12.17 2.21 8.90
CA ARG A 87 -12.41 3.60 9.31
C ARG A 87 -12.77 3.73 10.79
N HIS A 88 -13.34 2.66 11.35
CA HIS A 88 -13.86 2.64 12.73
C HIS A 88 -13.36 1.41 13.50
N PRO A 89 -12.04 1.24 13.67
CA PRO A 89 -11.48 0.03 14.26
C PRO A 89 -11.94 -0.17 15.71
N ARG A 90 -12.34 -1.39 16.02
CA ARG A 90 -12.69 -1.82 17.37
C ARG A 90 -12.16 -3.23 17.60
N ALA A 91 -11.68 -3.51 18.79
CA ALA A 91 -11.22 -4.84 19.19
C ALA A 91 -12.39 -5.80 19.46
N THR A 92 -13.53 -5.26 19.87
CA THR A 92 -14.71 -6.04 20.26
C THR A 92 -15.97 -5.52 19.58
N ASN A 93 -16.96 -6.40 19.46
CA ASN A 93 -18.35 -6.08 19.11
C ASN A 93 -19.09 -5.43 20.29
N ALA A 94 -20.30 -4.91 20.06
CA ALA A 94 -21.11 -4.26 21.10
C ALA A 94 -21.50 -5.20 22.25
N ASP A 95 -21.54 -6.50 22.00
CA ASP A 95 -21.82 -7.55 23.00
C ASP A 95 -20.57 -8.00 23.79
N GLY A 96 -19.42 -7.39 23.54
CA GLY A 96 -18.15 -7.72 24.19
C GLY A 96 -17.38 -8.88 23.55
N SER A 97 -17.90 -9.55 22.54
CA SER A 97 -17.20 -10.60 21.78
C SER A 97 -16.05 -10.01 20.96
N SER A 98 -14.97 -10.78 20.78
CA SER A 98 -13.86 -10.37 19.89
C SER A 98 -14.35 -10.23 18.46
N LYS A 99 -13.95 -9.15 17.78
CA LYS A 99 -14.23 -8.95 16.36
C LYS A 99 -13.60 -10.05 15.51
N LYS A 100 -14.35 -10.52 14.53
CA LYS A 100 -13.93 -11.48 13.50
C LYS A 100 -13.73 -10.74 12.17
N PRO A 101 -13.11 -11.38 11.17
CA PRO A 101 -12.90 -10.76 9.85
C PRO A 101 -14.17 -10.23 9.18
N ASP A 102 -15.32 -10.84 9.42
CA ASP A 102 -16.61 -10.47 8.82
C ASP A 102 -17.39 -9.43 9.62
N ASP A 103 -16.87 -8.97 10.76
CA ASP A 103 -17.54 -8.01 11.65
C ASP A 103 -17.23 -6.54 11.30
N TRP A 104 -16.60 -6.28 10.16
CA TRP A 104 -16.28 -4.93 9.68
C TRP A 104 -16.32 -4.86 8.15
N VAL A 105 -16.42 -3.66 7.62
CA VAL A 105 -16.48 -3.43 6.16
C VAL A 105 -15.13 -3.00 5.65
N LEU A 106 -14.58 -3.78 4.71
CA LEU A 106 -13.36 -3.46 3.99
C LEU A 106 -13.63 -2.34 2.97
N GLU A 107 -13.02 -1.19 3.16
CA GLU A 107 -13.03 -0.10 2.18
C GLU A 107 -11.75 -0.16 1.33
N ARG A 108 -11.89 -0.40 0.02
CA ARG A 108 -10.77 -0.56 -0.90
C ARG A 108 -10.08 0.76 -1.21
N THR A 109 -8.77 0.72 -1.33
CA THR A 109 -7.92 1.87 -1.67
C THR A 109 -7.17 1.61 -2.96
N TYR A 110 -7.07 2.61 -3.82
CA TYR A 110 -6.41 2.51 -5.11
C TYR A 110 -5.29 3.55 -5.22
N VAL A 111 -4.11 3.09 -5.63
CA VAL A 111 -2.99 3.95 -6.03
C VAL A 111 -2.75 3.72 -7.51
N ARG A 112 -3.10 4.71 -8.32
CA ARG A 112 -3.09 4.60 -9.77
C ARG A 112 -1.70 4.73 -10.35
N HIS A 113 -1.58 4.31 -11.61
CA HIS A 113 -0.35 4.26 -12.37
C HIS A 113 0.56 5.48 -12.16
N GLY A 114 1.85 5.23 -11.89
CA GLY A 114 2.88 6.26 -11.78
C GLY A 114 2.72 7.25 -10.63
N ALA A 115 1.79 7.03 -9.69
CA ALA A 115 1.66 7.89 -8.52
C ALA A 115 2.84 7.72 -7.56
N SER A 116 3.10 8.74 -6.75
CA SER A 116 4.16 8.75 -5.75
C SER A 116 3.59 9.12 -4.37
N VAL A 117 3.86 8.27 -3.38
CA VAL A 117 3.48 8.51 -1.98
C VAL A 117 4.73 8.73 -1.15
N GLY A 118 4.85 9.92 -0.55
CA GLY A 118 5.99 10.34 0.25
C GLY A 118 6.08 9.58 1.57
N SER A 119 7.29 9.51 2.13
CA SER A 119 7.59 8.79 3.37
C SER A 119 6.73 9.25 4.54
N GLY A 120 6.29 8.32 5.37
CA GLY A 120 5.48 8.58 6.56
C GLY A 120 4.05 9.05 6.27
N ALA A 121 3.59 9.03 5.03
CA ALA A 121 2.20 9.35 4.71
C ALA A 121 1.26 8.27 5.26
N ILE A 122 0.06 8.69 5.67
CA ILE A 122 -1.04 7.81 6.09
C ILE A 122 -2.14 7.93 5.06
N ILE A 123 -2.57 6.81 4.51
CA ILE A 123 -3.62 6.73 3.49
C ILE A 123 -4.85 6.07 4.12
N MET A 124 -5.91 6.85 4.26
CA MET A 124 -7.17 6.32 4.77
C MET A 124 -7.83 5.38 3.78
N CYS A 125 -8.71 4.54 4.28
CA CYS A 125 -9.50 3.60 3.49
C CYS A 125 -10.49 4.31 2.56
N GLY A 126 -10.85 3.64 1.46
CA GLY A 126 -11.83 4.15 0.49
C GLY A 126 -11.33 5.32 -0.35
N VAL A 127 -10.00 5.52 -0.43
CA VAL A 127 -9.39 6.65 -1.15
C VAL A 127 -8.81 6.18 -2.48
N GLU A 128 -8.94 7.00 -3.51
CA GLU A 128 -8.22 6.85 -4.77
C GLU A 128 -7.12 7.92 -4.90
N ILE A 129 -5.86 7.48 -5.07
CA ILE A 129 -4.74 8.34 -5.46
C ILE A 129 -4.59 8.25 -6.97
N GLY A 130 -4.94 9.31 -7.69
CA GLY A 130 -5.00 9.37 -9.15
C GLY A 130 -3.65 9.18 -9.84
N ALA A 131 -3.69 8.81 -11.11
CA ALA A 131 -2.50 8.53 -11.90
C ALA A 131 -1.52 9.73 -11.92
N GLY A 132 -0.23 9.44 -11.69
CA GLY A 132 0.82 10.46 -11.63
C GLY A 132 0.67 11.48 -10.49
N ALA A 133 -0.24 11.27 -9.54
CA ALA A 133 -0.39 12.15 -8.38
C ALA A 133 0.80 12.04 -7.43
N MET A 134 1.03 13.07 -6.65
CA MET A 134 2.08 13.11 -5.64
C MET A 134 1.49 13.42 -4.26
N VAL A 135 1.69 12.53 -3.31
CA VAL A 135 1.40 12.72 -1.90
C VAL A 135 2.71 13.09 -1.19
N ALA A 136 2.75 14.26 -0.56
CA ALA A 136 3.93 14.72 0.17
C ALA A 136 4.23 13.82 1.38
N ALA A 137 5.50 13.81 1.82
CA ALA A 137 5.90 13.10 3.02
C ALA A 137 5.11 13.58 4.26
N GLY A 138 4.72 12.65 5.13
CA GLY A 138 3.95 12.90 6.34
C GLY A 138 2.50 13.35 6.12
N ALA A 139 1.97 13.31 4.91
CA ALA A 139 0.59 13.71 4.65
C ALA A 139 -0.43 12.69 5.19
N LEU A 140 -1.58 13.16 5.67
CA LEU A 140 -2.75 12.33 5.99
C LEU A 140 -3.79 12.48 4.88
N VAL A 141 -3.88 11.48 4.01
CA VAL A 141 -4.83 11.47 2.89
C VAL A 141 -6.17 10.90 3.34
N THR A 142 -7.20 11.73 3.34
CA THR A 142 -8.56 11.39 3.82
C THR A 142 -9.61 11.38 2.73
N THR A 143 -9.26 11.85 1.53
CA THR A 143 -10.14 11.98 0.36
C THR A 143 -9.35 11.67 -0.90
N ASP A 144 -10.03 11.44 -2.00
CA ASP A 144 -9.41 11.18 -3.28
C ASP A 144 -8.45 12.29 -3.71
N VAL A 145 -7.35 11.87 -4.35
CA VAL A 145 -6.33 12.76 -4.90
C VAL A 145 -6.47 12.75 -6.42
N PRO A 146 -6.79 13.88 -7.05
CA PRO A 146 -6.91 13.94 -8.51
C PRO A 146 -5.60 13.54 -9.21
N ALA A 147 -5.73 12.99 -10.44
CA ALA A 147 -4.58 12.65 -11.26
C ALA A 147 -3.65 13.87 -11.44
N ARG A 148 -2.33 13.63 -11.32
CA ARG A 148 -1.26 14.64 -11.44
C ARG A 148 -1.31 15.76 -10.41
N ALA A 149 -2.20 15.71 -9.44
CA ALA A 149 -2.22 16.68 -8.34
C ALA A 149 -1.11 16.37 -7.33
N THR A 150 -0.64 17.42 -6.67
CA THR A 150 0.21 17.30 -5.47
C THR A 150 -0.61 17.66 -4.25
N VAL A 151 -0.62 16.77 -3.24
CA VAL A 151 -1.29 17.01 -1.96
C VAL A 151 -0.29 16.96 -0.81
N MET A 152 -0.54 17.77 0.23
CA MET A 152 0.29 17.81 1.43
C MET A 152 -0.52 18.18 2.69
N GLY A 153 0.05 17.90 3.85
CA GLY A 153 -0.47 18.29 5.16
C GLY A 153 -1.36 17.23 5.82
N MET A 154 -1.89 17.57 7.01
CA MET A 154 -2.76 16.74 7.84
C MET A 154 -4.00 17.54 8.28
N PRO A 155 -5.18 17.32 7.70
CA PRO A 155 -5.45 16.47 6.54
C PRO A 155 -4.83 17.03 5.26
N ALA A 156 -4.52 16.16 4.30
CA ALA A 156 -3.92 16.54 3.02
C ALA A 156 -4.84 17.46 2.21
N ARG A 157 -4.25 18.47 1.57
CA ARG A 157 -4.94 19.41 0.69
C ARG A 157 -4.13 19.58 -0.59
N ILE A 158 -4.81 19.91 -1.68
CA ILE A 158 -4.16 20.17 -2.96
C ILE A 158 -3.21 21.37 -2.80
N TYR A 159 -1.92 21.11 -3.08
CA TYR A 159 -0.90 22.14 -3.10
C TYR A 159 -0.67 22.69 -4.51
N SER A 160 -0.69 21.81 -5.53
CA SER A 160 -0.69 22.21 -6.93
C SER A 160 -1.44 21.19 -7.77
N SER A 161 -2.13 21.66 -8.82
CA SER A 161 -2.91 20.80 -9.71
C SER A 161 -2.19 20.36 -10.98
N CYS A 162 -0.95 20.83 -11.21
CA CYS A 162 -0.11 20.42 -12.33
C CYS A 162 1.36 20.76 -12.08
N ARG A 163 2.26 19.76 -12.15
CA ARG A 163 3.62 19.99 -12.63
C ARG A 163 3.62 19.65 -14.13
N PRO A 164 4.03 20.56 -15.01
CA PRO A 164 4.38 20.15 -16.37
C PRO A 164 5.49 19.11 -16.29
N ALA A 165 5.40 18.11 -17.15
CA ALA A 165 6.43 17.10 -17.34
C ALA A 165 7.74 17.74 -17.81
#